data_dcc1d1c1183e8a9228668b0296abaf12
#
_entry.id   dcc1d1c1183e8a9228668b0296abaf12
#
_cell.length_a   1.000
_cell.length_b   1.000
_cell.length_c   1.000
_cell.angle_alpha   90.00
_cell.angle_beta   90.00
_cell.angle_gamma   90.00
#
_symmetry.space_group_name_H-M   'P 1'
#
loop_
_entity.id
_entity.type
_entity.pdbx_description
1 polymer ?
#
loop_
_entity_poly.entity_id
_entity_poly.type
_entity_poly.pdbx_seq_one_letter_code
_entity_poly.pdbx_strand_id
1 'polypeptide(L)'
;CSSDLCVTNARKILEENNIEVITFHMTGSGGKSMESLIRQGFINASLDVTTTELADEIVGGTLSAGPTRLTAARDKKIPQVVSLGALDMVNFGPKETVPEKFKNRNLYVHNENVTLMRTTKEECEKIALDICNKLNQSTSKVALMIPLKGVSAIAIKGQVFYDEKADEALFSTIRKNIKPNIELIELDYAINDEEFSNALALKLLSYLN
;
A
#
# COMPACT_ATOMS: atom_id res chain seq x y z
N CYS A 1 2.50 -8.91 -9.64
CA CYS A 1 2.18 -7.70 -8.89
C CYS A 1 3.44 -6.89 -8.62
N SER A 2 3.33 -5.58 -8.56
CA SER A 2 4.48 -4.66 -8.45
C SER A 2 5.25 -4.72 -7.12
N SER A 3 4.77 -5.49 -6.13
CA SER A 3 5.38 -5.69 -4.80
C SER A 3 5.40 -7.15 -4.33
N ASP A 4 5.28 -8.12 -5.23
CA ASP A 4 5.22 -9.56 -4.90
C ASP A 4 6.47 -10.08 -4.20
N LEU A 5 7.66 -9.61 -4.60
CA LEU A 5 8.91 -10.00 -3.95
C LEU A 5 8.93 -9.58 -2.47
N CYS A 6 8.48 -8.36 -2.19
CA CYS A 6 8.37 -7.86 -0.82
C CYS A 6 7.44 -8.74 0.03
N VAL A 7 6.26 -9.08 -0.49
CA VAL A 7 5.30 -9.95 0.23
C VAL A 7 5.88 -11.34 0.47
N THR A 8 6.51 -11.94 -0.55
CA THR A 8 7.12 -13.27 -0.44
C THR A 8 8.21 -13.31 0.62
N ASN A 9 9.12 -12.33 0.63
CA ASN A 9 10.20 -12.27 1.60
C ASN A 9 9.68 -12.01 3.03
N ALA A 10 8.78 -11.04 3.18
CA ALA A 10 8.20 -10.74 4.50
C ALA A 10 7.45 -11.94 5.08
N ARG A 11 6.66 -12.64 4.26
CA ARG A 11 5.95 -13.86 4.64
C ARG A 11 6.92 -14.93 5.16
N LYS A 12 8.00 -15.20 4.43
CA LYS A 12 9.02 -16.18 4.82
C LYS A 12 9.57 -15.90 6.22
N ILE A 13 9.94 -14.64 6.50
CA ILE A 13 10.47 -14.24 7.81
C ILE A 13 9.43 -14.45 8.93
N LEU A 14 8.18 -14.08 8.68
CA LEU A 14 7.10 -14.25 9.66
C LEU A 14 6.86 -15.74 9.96
N GLU A 15 6.80 -16.60 8.93
CA GLU A 15 6.63 -18.05 9.07
C GLU A 15 7.81 -18.71 9.79
N GLU A 16 9.06 -18.28 9.53
CA GLU A 16 10.26 -18.73 10.26
C GLU A 16 10.24 -18.35 11.76
N ASN A 17 9.43 -17.34 12.11
CA ASN A 17 9.20 -16.93 13.51
C ASN A 17 7.88 -17.48 14.09
N ASN A 18 7.36 -18.57 13.50
CA ASN A 18 6.16 -19.29 13.96
C ASN A 18 4.87 -18.44 13.88
N ILE A 19 4.80 -17.48 12.98
CA ILE A 19 3.56 -16.74 12.69
C ILE A 19 2.84 -17.42 11.52
N GLU A 20 1.58 -17.78 11.72
CA GLU A 20 0.72 -18.23 10.63
C GLU A 20 0.34 -17.04 9.75
N VAL A 21 0.62 -17.12 8.46
CA VAL A 21 0.42 -16.01 7.51
C VAL A 21 -0.64 -16.35 6.47
N ILE A 22 -1.67 -15.52 6.38
CA ILE A 22 -2.66 -15.55 5.30
C ILE A 22 -2.36 -14.39 4.35
N THR A 23 -2.17 -14.69 3.07
CA THR A 23 -1.86 -13.68 2.04
C THR A 23 -3.10 -13.36 1.21
N PHE A 24 -3.35 -12.07 0.99
CA PHE A 24 -4.43 -11.55 0.15
C PHE A 24 -3.85 -10.78 -1.02
N HIS A 25 -4.45 -10.95 -2.20
CA HIS A 25 -4.09 -10.17 -3.38
C HIS A 25 -4.94 -8.90 -3.44
N MET A 26 -4.31 -7.72 -3.44
CA MET A 26 -4.96 -6.42 -3.34
C MET A 26 -5.61 -5.99 -4.66
N THR A 27 -6.75 -6.62 -4.97
CA THR A 27 -7.54 -6.44 -6.20
C THR A 27 -8.97 -5.97 -5.90
N GLY A 28 -9.18 -5.25 -4.81
CA GLY A 28 -10.48 -4.85 -4.31
C GLY A 28 -11.16 -5.93 -3.47
N SER A 29 -11.35 -7.12 -4.02
CA SER A 29 -11.91 -8.28 -3.30
C SER A 29 -10.96 -8.78 -2.20
N GLY A 30 -9.66 -8.79 -2.44
CA GLY A 30 -8.67 -9.24 -1.46
C GLY A 30 -8.63 -8.34 -0.23
N GLY A 31 -8.57 -7.02 -0.41
CA GLY A 31 -8.63 -6.07 0.70
C GLY A 31 -9.94 -6.15 1.47
N LYS A 32 -11.09 -6.28 0.78
CA LYS A 32 -12.40 -6.50 1.45
C LYS A 32 -12.41 -7.77 2.29
N SER A 33 -11.87 -8.88 1.76
CA SER A 33 -11.80 -10.16 2.47
C SER A 33 -10.91 -10.08 3.70
N MET A 34 -9.71 -9.49 3.56
CA MET A 34 -8.79 -9.27 4.68
C MET A 34 -9.43 -8.43 5.79
N GLU A 35 -10.00 -7.28 5.43
CA GLU A 35 -10.69 -6.39 6.39
C GLU A 35 -11.86 -7.11 7.08
N SER A 36 -12.61 -7.93 6.35
CA SER A 36 -13.71 -8.71 6.92
C SER A 36 -13.21 -9.73 7.95
N LEU A 37 -12.15 -10.47 7.66
CA LEU A 37 -11.56 -11.44 8.58
C LEU A 37 -10.95 -10.78 9.82
N ILE A 38 -10.35 -9.59 9.66
CA ILE A 38 -9.91 -8.79 10.80
C ILE A 38 -11.10 -8.42 11.67
N ARG A 39 -12.18 -7.88 11.10
CA ARG A 39 -13.39 -7.50 11.85
C ARG A 39 -14.05 -8.67 12.56
N GLN A 40 -13.99 -9.86 11.99
CA GLN A 40 -14.50 -11.09 12.62
C GLN A 40 -13.56 -11.66 13.70
N GLY A 41 -12.32 -11.15 13.82
CA GLY A 41 -11.36 -11.57 14.83
C GLY A 41 -10.53 -12.81 14.47
N PHE A 42 -10.53 -13.22 13.20
CA PHE A 42 -9.68 -14.31 12.71
C PHE A 42 -8.23 -13.88 12.47
N ILE A 43 -7.96 -12.59 12.30
CA ILE A 43 -6.63 -12.03 12.09
C ILE A 43 -6.29 -11.11 13.25
N ASN A 44 -5.12 -11.34 13.88
CA ASN A 44 -4.66 -10.67 15.08
C ASN A 44 -3.58 -9.61 14.83
N ALA A 45 -3.06 -9.51 13.64
CA ALA A 45 -2.12 -8.47 13.19
C ALA A 45 -2.19 -8.31 11.68
N SER A 46 -1.87 -7.13 11.16
CA SER A 46 -1.90 -6.86 9.72
C SER A 46 -0.57 -6.31 9.22
N LEU A 47 -0.11 -6.82 8.07
CA LEU A 47 0.99 -6.27 7.28
C LEU A 47 0.44 -5.87 5.90
N ASP A 48 0.16 -4.59 5.73
CA ASP A 48 -0.37 -4.01 4.49
C ASP A 48 0.79 -3.54 3.59
N VAL A 49 1.40 -4.46 2.85
CA VAL A 49 2.52 -4.15 1.93
C VAL A 49 2.04 -3.37 0.72
N THR A 50 0.96 -3.85 0.09
CA THR A 50 0.38 -3.29 -1.14
C THR A 50 -0.92 -2.58 -0.80
N THR A 51 -0.99 -1.29 -1.06
CA THR A 51 -2.12 -0.43 -0.70
C THR A 51 -2.77 0.25 -1.91
N THR A 52 -2.50 -0.25 -3.13
CA THR A 52 -3.01 0.27 -4.40
C THR A 52 -4.52 0.49 -4.44
N GLU A 53 -5.28 -0.32 -3.68
CA GLU A 53 -6.74 -0.20 -3.57
C GLU A 53 -7.21 1.18 -3.09
N LEU A 54 -6.35 1.90 -2.33
CA LEU A 54 -6.63 3.28 -1.90
C LEU A 54 -6.51 4.27 -3.06
N ALA A 55 -5.57 4.07 -3.96
CA ALA A 55 -5.45 4.89 -5.17
C ALA A 55 -6.67 4.67 -6.08
N ASP A 56 -7.09 3.41 -6.23
CA ASP A 56 -8.29 3.09 -7.00
C ASP A 56 -9.56 3.71 -6.41
N GLU A 57 -9.73 3.70 -5.09
CA GLU A 57 -10.87 4.33 -4.41
C GLU A 57 -10.91 5.85 -4.64
N ILE A 58 -9.77 6.52 -4.50
CA ILE A 58 -9.70 7.99 -4.54
C ILE A 58 -9.78 8.53 -5.96
N VAL A 59 -9.17 7.84 -6.93
CA VAL A 59 -9.08 8.31 -8.32
C VAL A 59 -10.19 7.74 -9.19
N GLY A 60 -10.70 6.56 -8.85
CA GLY A 60 -11.77 5.89 -9.57
C GLY A 60 -11.27 4.75 -10.47
N GLY A 61 -10.30 3.99 -9.98
CA GLY A 61 -9.89 2.73 -10.60
C GLY A 61 -10.85 1.58 -10.30
N THR A 62 -10.58 0.43 -10.90
CA THR A 62 -11.48 -0.74 -10.88
C THR A 62 -11.25 -1.68 -9.69
N LEU A 63 -10.12 -1.54 -8.98
CA LEU A 63 -9.72 -2.44 -7.90
C LEU A 63 -9.91 -1.82 -6.50
N SER A 64 -10.90 -0.94 -6.33
CA SER A 64 -11.22 -0.37 -5.02
C SER A 64 -11.72 -1.42 -4.04
N ALA A 65 -11.19 -1.38 -2.81
CA ALA A 65 -11.71 -2.12 -1.66
C ALA A 65 -12.74 -1.32 -0.85
N GLY A 66 -13.10 -0.14 -1.33
CA GLY A 66 -14.05 0.76 -0.67
C GLY A 66 -13.39 1.73 0.33
N PRO A 67 -14.16 2.73 0.80
CA PRO A 67 -13.65 3.84 1.61
C PRO A 67 -13.15 3.43 2.99
N THR A 68 -13.50 2.23 3.47
CA THR A 68 -13.09 1.73 4.79
C THR A 68 -11.80 0.90 4.78
N ARG A 69 -11.13 0.77 3.65
CA ARG A 69 -9.82 0.11 3.56
C ARG A 69 -8.79 0.76 4.51
N LEU A 70 -8.01 -0.02 5.26
CA LEU A 70 -7.09 0.36 6.35
C LEU A 70 -7.78 0.70 7.68
N THR A 71 -9.07 0.41 7.87
CA THR A 71 -9.75 0.77 9.13
C THR A 71 -9.99 -0.43 10.06
N ALA A 72 -10.04 -1.66 9.56
CA ALA A 72 -10.38 -2.83 10.38
C ALA A 72 -9.37 -3.09 11.51
N ALA A 73 -8.08 -2.96 11.26
CA ALA A 73 -7.04 -3.14 12.27
C ALA A 73 -7.21 -2.11 13.42
N ARG A 74 -7.47 -0.85 13.08
CA ARG A 74 -7.80 0.20 14.04
C ARG A 74 -9.03 -0.16 14.85
N ASP A 75 -10.14 -0.55 14.19
CA ASP A 75 -11.43 -0.83 14.83
C ASP A 75 -11.34 -2.03 15.77
N LYS A 76 -10.48 -3.00 15.46
CA LYS A 76 -10.21 -4.19 16.29
C LYS A 76 -9.04 -4.01 17.26
N LYS A 77 -8.35 -2.87 17.20
CA LYS A 77 -7.18 -2.53 18.04
C LYS A 77 -6.05 -3.57 17.96
N ILE A 78 -5.84 -4.12 16.76
CA ILE A 78 -4.72 -5.04 16.49
C ILE A 78 -3.50 -4.29 15.95
N PRO A 79 -2.27 -4.82 16.13
CA PRO A 79 -1.07 -4.23 15.54
C PRO A 79 -1.15 -4.19 14.02
N GLN A 80 -0.65 -3.10 13.43
CA GLN A 80 -0.62 -2.92 11.99
C GLN A 80 0.68 -2.30 11.52
N VAL A 81 1.28 -2.86 10.46
CA VAL A 81 2.38 -2.25 9.71
C VAL A 81 1.88 -1.99 8.30
N VAL A 82 2.04 -0.77 7.82
CA VAL A 82 1.55 -0.32 6.52
C VAL A 82 2.71 0.16 5.67
N SER A 83 2.72 -0.20 4.39
CA SER A 83 3.62 0.36 3.38
C SER A 83 2.81 1.06 2.28
N LEU A 84 3.51 1.80 1.42
CA LEU A 84 2.93 2.57 0.32
C LEU A 84 2.96 1.80 -1.02
N GLY A 85 2.99 0.47 -0.95
CA GLY A 85 3.14 -0.37 -2.14
C GLY A 85 2.09 -0.11 -3.20
N ALA A 86 2.57 0.18 -4.43
CA ALA A 86 1.77 0.40 -5.62
C ALA A 86 0.78 1.58 -5.54
N LEU A 87 1.08 2.63 -4.76
CA LEU A 87 0.30 3.89 -4.77
C LEU A 87 0.65 4.81 -5.93
N ASP A 88 1.66 4.47 -6.71
CA ASP A 88 2.02 5.11 -7.99
C ASP A 88 1.02 4.79 -9.10
N MET A 89 0.10 3.84 -8.90
CA MET A 89 -0.78 3.36 -9.95
C MET A 89 -2.25 3.29 -9.56
N VAL A 90 -3.09 3.49 -10.58
CA VAL A 90 -4.53 3.23 -10.58
C VAL A 90 -4.80 2.14 -11.61
N ASN A 91 -5.64 1.17 -11.26
CA ASN A 91 -5.86 -0.02 -12.07
C ASN A 91 -7.14 0.10 -12.90
N PHE A 92 -7.04 -0.26 -14.18
CA PHE A 92 -8.16 -0.37 -15.12
C PHE A 92 -8.12 -1.72 -15.83
N GLY A 93 -9.22 -2.07 -16.49
CA GLY A 93 -9.32 -3.21 -17.38
C GLY A 93 -8.51 -3.03 -18.68
N PRO A 94 -8.93 -3.68 -19.79
CA PRO A 94 -8.35 -3.49 -21.11
C PRO A 94 -8.23 -2.01 -21.48
N LYS A 95 -7.19 -1.65 -22.23
CA LYS A 95 -6.86 -0.24 -22.55
C LYS A 95 -8.03 0.56 -23.11
N GLU A 96 -8.85 -0.05 -23.92
CA GLU A 96 -10.04 0.56 -24.54
C GLU A 96 -11.15 0.88 -23.52
N THR A 97 -11.12 0.26 -22.34
CA THR A 97 -12.09 0.49 -21.26
C THR A 97 -11.68 1.61 -20.32
N VAL A 98 -10.47 2.15 -20.46
CA VAL A 98 -10.01 3.31 -19.67
C VAL A 98 -10.93 4.50 -19.93
N PRO A 99 -11.49 5.15 -18.87
CA PRO A 99 -12.38 6.27 -19.04
C PRO A 99 -11.78 7.40 -19.88
N GLU A 100 -12.60 8.04 -20.71
CA GLU A 100 -12.17 9.08 -21.65
C GLU A 100 -11.31 10.17 -20.99
N LYS A 101 -11.71 10.61 -19.79
CA LYS A 101 -10.98 11.62 -19.00
C LYS A 101 -9.54 11.26 -18.67
N PHE A 102 -9.17 9.97 -18.77
CA PHE A 102 -7.84 9.48 -18.45
C PHE A 102 -7.00 9.04 -19.65
N LYS A 103 -7.54 9.10 -20.86
CA LYS A 103 -6.85 8.58 -22.07
C LYS A 103 -5.51 9.27 -22.37
N ASN A 104 -5.34 10.53 -21.95
CA ASN A 104 -4.11 11.30 -22.16
C ASN A 104 -3.13 11.24 -20.98
N ARG A 105 -3.39 10.36 -20.01
CA ARG A 105 -2.52 10.15 -18.85
C ARG A 105 -1.37 9.20 -19.18
N ASN A 106 -0.38 9.13 -18.31
CA ASN A 106 0.67 8.11 -18.41
C ASN A 106 0.06 6.73 -18.11
N LEU A 107 -0.18 5.96 -19.18
CA LEU A 107 -0.81 4.64 -19.15
C LEU A 107 0.24 3.58 -19.49
N TYR A 108 0.24 2.48 -18.75
CA TYR A 108 1.06 1.30 -18.99
C TYR A 108 0.16 0.07 -19.16
N VAL A 109 0.19 -0.54 -20.33
CA VAL A 109 -0.53 -1.80 -20.59
C VAL A 109 0.29 -2.94 -19.99
N HIS A 110 -0.16 -3.44 -18.84
CA HIS A 110 0.51 -4.53 -18.14
C HIS A 110 0.27 -5.88 -18.84
N ASN A 111 -0.95 -6.12 -19.28
CA ASN A 111 -1.36 -7.23 -20.13
C ASN A 111 -2.70 -6.87 -20.83
N GLU A 112 -3.27 -7.81 -21.59
CA GLU A 112 -4.50 -7.60 -22.36
C GLU A 112 -5.70 -7.16 -21.48
N ASN A 113 -5.71 -7.56 -20.21
CA ASN A 113 -6.84 -7.32 -19.29
C ASN A 113 -6.56 -6.24 -18.25
N VAL A 114 -5.33 -5.70 -18.18
CA VAL A 114 -4.94 -4.75 -17.13
C VAL A 114 -4.14 -3.59 -17.73
N THR A 115 -4.65 -2.40 -17.53
CA THR A 115 -3.97 -1.13 -17.81
C THR A 115 -3.76 -0.37 -16.50
N LEU A 116 -2.53 0.06 -16.27
CA LEU A 116 -2.15 0.87 -15.11
C LEU A 116 -2.04 2.33 -15.54
N MET A 117 -2.44 3.24 -14.67
CA MET A 117 -2.33 4.68 -14.86
C MET A 117 -1.52 5.29 -13.73
N ARG A 118 -0.47 6.05 -14.06
CA ARG A 118 0.34 6.75 -13.05
C ARG A 118 -0.50 7.78 -12.29
N THR A 119 -0.44 7.76 -10.96
CA THR A 119 -1.04 8.78 -10.09
C THR A 119 -0.32 10.12 -10.26
N THR A 120 -1.07 11.23 -10.24
CA THR A 120 -0.49 12.59 -10.27
C THR A 120 -0.06 13.04 -8.88
N LYS A 121 0.66 14.16 -8.84
CA LYS A 121 1.02 14.84 -7.59
C LYS A 121 -0.20 15.08 -6.71
N GLU A 122 -1.27 15.65 -7.26
CA GLU A 122 -2.50 16.00 -6.54
C GLU A 122 -3.27 14.76 -6.06
N GLU A 123 -3.21 13.68 -6.82
CA GLU A 123 -3.79 12.39 -6.44
C GLU A 123 -2.96 11.77 -5.29
N CYS A 124 -1.64 11.80 -5.37
CA CYS A 124 -0.73 11.37 -4.31
C CYS A 124 -0.96 12.13 -2.99
N GLU A 125 -1.17 13.45 -3.05
CA GLU A 125 -1.52 14.27 -1.88
C GLU A 125 -2.84 13.80 -1.24
N LYS A 126 -3.87 13.53 -2.06
CA LYS A 126 -5.18 13.05 -1.57
C LYS A 126 -5.08 11.65 -0.94
N ILE A 127 -4.33 10.75 -1.58
CA ILE A 127 -4.08 9.39 -1.08
C ILE A 127 -3.36 9.46 0.27
N ALA A 128 -2.32 10.28 0.39
CA ALA A 128 -1.57 10.49 1.62
C ALA A 128 -2.46 11.01 2.76
N LEU A 129 -3.34 11.98 2.47
CA LEU A 129 -4.29 12.52 3.46
C LEU A 129 -5.29 11.45 3.93
N ASP A 130 -5.81 10.62 3.03
CA ASP A 130 -6.71 9.53 3.38
C ASP A 130 -6.02 8.51 4.30
N ILE A 131 -4.79 8.10 3.97
CA ILE A 131 -3.98 7.21 4.82
C ILE A 131 -3.78 7.82 6.20
N CYS A 132 -3.31 9.05 6.27
CA CYS A 132 -3.07 9.74 7.54
C CYS A 132 -4.35 9.84 8.38
N ASN A 133 -5.48 10.23 7.76
CA ASN A 133 -6.77 10.36 8.45
C ASN A 133 -7.24 9.04 9.05
N LYS A 134 -7.00 7.91 8.37
CA LYS A 134 -7.35 6.57 8.84
C LYS A 134 -6.44 6.09 9.95
N LEU A 135 -5.12 6.15 9.74
CA LEU A 135 -4.14 5.65 10.69
C LEU A 135 -4.08 6.48 11.99
N ASN A 136 -4.19 7.80 11.90
CA ASN A 136 -4.14 8.72 13.04
C ASN A 136 -5.22 8.46 14.12
N GLN A 137 -6.27 7.74 13.77
CA GLN A 137 -7.34 7.35 14.69
C GLN A 137 -7.03 6.05 15.45
N SER A 138 -5.92 5.38 15.11
CA SER A 138 -5.56 4.12 15.77
C SER A 138 -5.11 4.37 17.21
N THR A 139 -5.50 3.45 18.08
CA THR A 139 -5.05 3.37 19.48
C THR A 139 -4.18 2.14 19.76
N SER A 140 -3.90 1.35 18.73
CA SER A 140 -2.99 0.21 18.76
C SER A 140 -1.60 0.59 18.24
N LYS A 141 -0.65 -0.37 18.30
CA LYS A 141 0.68 -0.18 17.71
C LYS A 141 0.55 -0.12 16.17
N VAL A 142 0.95 0.98 15.56
CA VAL A 142 0.93 1.16 14.10
C VAL A 142 2.24 1.78 13.63
N ALA A 143 2.82 1.20 12.58
CA ALA A 143 3.92 1.80 11.82
C ALA A 143 3.49 2.04 10.37
N LEU A 144 3.89 3.20 9.83
CA LEU A 144 3.83 3.50 8.41
C LEU A 144 5.27 3.56 7.88
N MET A 145 5.59 2.69 6.91
CA MET A 145 6.95 2.52 6.41
C MET A 145 7.03 2.94 4.94
N ILE A 146 7.93 3.88 4.64
CA ILE A 146 8.08 4.51 3.32
C ILE A 146 9.32 3.97 2.61
N PRO A 147 9.16 3.34 1.42
CA PRO A 147 10.28 2.97 0.57
C PRO A 147 10.69 4.17 -0.30
N LEU A 148 11.73 4.89 0.10
CA LEU A 148 12.12 6.17 -0.53
C LEU A 148 12.60 6.04 -1.99
N LYS A 149 13.03 4.85 -2.43
CA LYS A 149 13.55 4.61 -3.80
C LYS A 149 12.51 4.10 -4.80
N GLY A 150 11.26 3.94 -4.37
CA GLY A 150 10.16 3.57 -5.26
C GLY A 150 9.14 2.65 -4.60
N VAL A 151 7.89 2.99 -4.80
CA VAL A 151 6.73 2.29 -4.20
C VAL A 151 6.24 1.09 -5.02
N SER A 152 6.81 0.87 -6.21
CA SER A 152 6.55 -0.30 -7.06
C SER A 152 7.75 -0.62 -7.95
N ALA A 153 7.74 -1.81 -8.57
CA ALA A 153 8.78 -2.20 -9.52
C ALA A 153 8.89 -1.28 -10.75
N ILE A 154 7.81 -0.60 -11.11
CA ILE A 154 7.77 0.30 -12.28
C ILE A 154 7.87 1.79 -11.90
N ALA A 155 7.96 2.12 -10.60
CA ALA A 155 8.17 3.48 -10.09
C ALA A 155 9.61 3.77 -9.66
N ILE A 156 10.51 2.80 -9.71
CA ILE A 156 11.93 3.03 -9.44
C ILE A 156 12.58 3.84 -10.55
N LYS A 157 13.72 4.49 -10.25
CA LYS A 157 14.45 5.35 -11.20
C LYS A 157 14.72 4.64 -12.52
N GLY A 158 14.32 5.27 -13.62
CA GLY A 158 14.48 4.75 -14.98
C GLY A 158 13.31 3.90 -15.49
N GLN A 159 12.31 3.65 -14.67
CA GLN A 159 11.10 2.92 -15.06
C GLN A 159 9.95 3.84 -15.50
N VAL A 160 8.94 3.25 -16.12
CA VAL A 160 7.86 3.96 -16.84
C VAL A 160 6.99 4.86 -15.94
N PHE A 161 6.87 4.54 -14.65
CA PHE A 161 6.12 5.33 -13.66
C PHE A 161 6.99 6.14 -12.71
N TYR A 162 8.33 6.20 -12.95
CA TYR A 162 9.18 7.06 -12.14
C TYR A 162 8.76 8.53 -12.27
N ASP A 163 8.37 9.12 -11.14
CA ASP A 163 7.99 10.54 -11.02
C ASP A 163 8.33 11.02 -9.61
N GLU A 164 9.52 11.60 -9.47
CA GLU A 164 10.04 12.09 -8.19
C GLU A 164 9.13 13.15 -7.55
N LYS A 165 8.46 13.98 -8.36
CA LYS A 165 7.57 15.03 -7.84
C LYS A 165 6.29 14.46 -7.25
N ALA A 166 5.72 13.44 -7.91
CA ALA A 166 4.53 12.77 -7.43
C ALA A 166 4.84 11.93 -6.18
N ASP A 167 5.96 11.21 -6.16
CA ASP A 167 6.39 10.42 -5.01
C ASP A 167 6.73 11.33 -3.81
N GLU A 168 7.45 12.44 -4.01
CA GLU A 168 7.71 13.39 -2.93
C GLU A 168 6.43 14.06 -2.43
N ALA A 169 5.44 14.29 -3.26
CA ALA A 169 4.14 14.80 -2.82
C ALA A 169 3.42 13.81 -1.90
N LEU A 170 3.48 12.50 -2.20
CA LEU A 170 2.98 11.44 -1.33
C LEU A 170 3.71 11.47 0.03
N PHE A 171 5.04 11.42 0.01
CA PHE A 171 5.87 11.33 1.21
C PHE A 171 5.80 12.60 2.07
N SER A 172 5.93 13.79 1.47
CA SER A 172 5.88 15.05 2.22
C SER A 172 4.50 15.31 2.83
N THR A 173 3.43 14.90 2.16
CA THR A 173 2.08 15.02 2.71
C THR A 173 1.90 14.10 3.91
N ILE A 174 2.42 12.88 3.86
CA ILE A 174 2.44 11.96 5.01
C ILE A 174 3.22 12.58 6.17
N ARG A 175 4.46 13.03 5.95
CA ARG A 175 5.31 13.65 7.00
C ARG A 175 4.62 14.80 7.73
N LYS A 176 3.84 15.61 6.99
CA LYS A 176 3.13 16.76 7.54
C LYS A 176 1.87 16.42 8.33
N ASN A 177 1.23 15.29 8.02
CA ASN A 177 -0.11 14.99 8.52
C ASN A 177 -0.18 13.77 9.43
N ILE A 178 0.85 12.91 9.45
CA ILE A 178 0.89 11.77 10.35
C ILE A 178 1.12 12.25 11.79
N LYS A 179 0.39 11.69 12.74
CA LYS A 179 0.48 12.06 14.16
C LYS A 179 1.52 11.22 14.90
N PRO A 180 2.04 11.71 16.05
CA PRO A 180 3.08 11.01 16.83
C PRO A 180 2.70 9.65 17.39
N ASN A 181 1.39 9.31 17.43
CA ASN A 181 0.94 7.99 17.83
C ASN A 181 1.15 6.92 16.74
N ILE A 182 1.52 7.32 15.54
CA ILE A 182 1.88 6.44 14.43
C ILE A 182 3.39 6.53 14.22
N GLU A 183 4.07 5.40 14.27
CA GLU A 183 5.50 5.34 14.03
C GLU A 183 5.79 5.50 12.53
N LEU A 184 6.40 6.62 12.13
CA LEU A 184 6.82 6.85 10.76
C LEU A 184 8.27 6.39 10.57
N ILE A 185 8.49 5.46 9.65
CA ILE A 185 9.80 4.89 9.32
C ILE A 185 10.08 5.09 7.84
N GLU A 186 11.15 5.81 7.52
CA GLU A 186 11.59 6.05 6.15
C GLU A 186 12.87 5.29 5.87
N LEU A 187 12.90 4.51 4.81
CA LEU A 187 14.04 3.67 4.47
C LEU A 187 14.52 3.95 3.04
N ASP A 188 15.82 4.10 2.88
CA ASP A 188 16.47 4.39 1.59
C ASP A 188 16.57 3.14 0.70
N TYR A 189 15.43 2.48 0.51
CA TYR A 189 15.24 1.28 -0.30
C TYR A 189 14.02 1.40 -1.20
N ALA A 190 13.97 0.60 -2.27
CA ALA A 190 12.75 0.36 -3.03
C ALA A 190 11.88 -0.70 -2.34
N ILE A 191 10.59 -0.72 -2.69
CA ILE A 191 9.61 -1.66 -2.08
C ILE A 191 10.02 -3.13 -2.18
N ASN A 192 10.69 -3.51 -3.28
CA ASN A 192 11.10 -4.89 -3.54
C ASN A 192 12.54 -5.20 -3.12
N ASP A 193 13.25 -4.27 -2.49
CA ASP A 193 14.55 -4.55 -1.91
C ASP A 193 14.38 -5.49 -0.69
N GLU A 194 15.29 -6.44 -0.54
CA GLU A 194 15.22 -7.43 0.52
C GLU A 194 15.25 -6.77 1.90
N GLU A 195 16.06 -5.74 2.05
CA GLU A 195 16.19 -4.97 3.29
C GLU A 195 14.87 -4.30 3.70
N PHE A 196 14.08 -3.83 2.71
CA PHE A 196 12.79 -3.22 3.00
C PHE A 196 11.76 -4.27 3.46
N SER A 197 11.70 -5.41 2.80
CA SER A 197 10.81 -6.51 3.19
C SER A 197 11.18 -7.10 4.56
N ASN A 198 12.48 -7.22 4.85
CA ASN A 198 12.99 -7.65 6.15
C ASN A 198 12.56 -6.65 7.25
N ALA A 199 12.72 -5.36 7.01
CA ALA A 199 12.33 -4.32 7.96
C ALA A 199 10.83 -4.34 8.26
N LEU A 200 9.97 -4.55 7.25
CA LEU A 200 8.51 -4.69 7.42
C LEU A 200 8.16 -5.88 8.34
N ALA A 201 8.73 -7.06 8.07
CA ALA A 201 8.46 -8.27 8.83
C ALA A 201 8.96 -8.14 10.28
N LEU A 202 10.19 -7.67 10.48
CA LEU A 202 10.79 -7.47 11.80
C LEU A 202 10.01 -6.42 12.60
N LYS A 203 9.49 -5.38 11.94
CA LYS A 203 8.65 -4.37 12.59
C LYS A 203 7.35 -4.98 13.11
N LEU A 204 6.66 -5.79 12.31
CA LEU A 204 5.46 -6.47 12.77
C LEU A 204 5.77 -7.44 13.93
N LEU A 205 6.84 -8.23 13.84
CA LEU A 205 7.28 -9.12 14.92
C LEU A 205 7.53 -8.37 16.24
N SER A 206 8.11 -7.17 16.17
CA SER A 206 8.35 -6.33 17.36
C SER A 206 7.06 -5.85 18.05
N TYR A 207 5.92 -5.92 17.36
CA TYR A 207 4.62 -5.58 17.92
C TYR A 207 3.89 -6.78 18.51
N LEU A 208 4.28 -7.99 18.10
CA LEU A 208 3.67 -9.26 18.54
C LEU A 208 4.36 -9.85 19.78
N ASN A 209 5.57 -9.39 20.08
CA ASN A 209 6.37 -9.76 21.28
C ASN A 209 6.13 -8.74 22.45
#